data_61f1f2c33a28df10d31561b90b4f8d50
#
_entry.id   61f1f2c33a28df10d31561b90b4f8d50
#
_cell.length_a   1.000
_cell.length_b   1.000
_cell.length_c   1.000
_cell.angle_alpha   90.00
_cell.angle_beta   90.00
_cell.angle_gamma   90.00
#
_symmetry.space_group_name_H-M   'P 1'
#
loop_
_entity.id
_entity.type
_entity.pdbx_description
1 polymer ?
#
loop_
_entity_poly.entity_id
_entity_poly.type
_entity_poly.pdbx_seq_one_letter_code
_entity_poly.pdbx_strand_id
1 'polypeptide(L)'
;MRRSKTLRAPGGLWQEMKKSRISYLFILPYVALFFIFVVLPVAVSLVLSFTSFNVLEPPRFTGLANYTRLLFNDSVFLKGVQNTIILSVVLGPGSYLLCMLFAWFINELKPKMRAFVTLIFYAPSISGNIYLIWQVMFSGDEYGYVNSLLTKMNLIQKPIQFLQNTEYILPIVIVVSLWVSPGTSFLSFIAGFQGVDKT
;
A
#
# COMPACT_ATOMS: atom_id res chain seq x y z
N MET A 1 17.40 -53.56 1.49
CA MET A 1 16.12 -53.61 0.77
C MET A 1 15.51 -52.21 0.70
N ARG A 2 15.70 -51.50 -0.41
CA ARG A 2 15.13 -50.15 -0.65
C ARG A 2 13.71 -50.36 -1.22
N ARG A 3 12.66 -50.02 -0.46
CA ARG A 3 11.30 -49.96 -0.97
C ARG A 3 11.20 -48.80 -1.99
N SER A 4 11.04 -49.16 -3.24
CA SER A 4 10.69 -48.20 -4.32
C SER A 4 9.29 -47.66 -3.99
N LYS A 5 9.21 -46.34 -3.69
CA LYS A 5 7.96 -45.59 -3.72
C LYS A 5 7.50 -45.56 -5.18
N THR A 6 6.55 -46.41 -5.52
CA THR A 6 5.78 -46.34 -6.75
C THR A 6 5.10 -44.95 -6.78
N LEU A 7 5.56 -44.07 -7.66
CA LEU A 7 4.87 -42.84 -8.02
C LEU A 7 3.52 -43.24 -8.63
N ARG A 8 2.44 -43.15 -7.85
CA ARG A 8 1.08 -43.24 -8.39
C ARG A 8 0.91 -42.15 -9.43
N ALA A 9 0.53 -42.53 -10.65
CA ALA A 9 0.11 -41.61 -11.68
C ALA A 9 -0.92 -40.61 -11.08
N PRO A 10 -0.84 -39.30 -11.37
CA PRO A 10 -1.80 -38.34 -10.85
C PRO A 10 -3.18 -38.77 -11.34
N GLY A 11 -4.06 -39.16 -10.40
CA GLY A 11 -5.48 -39.35 -10.65
C GLY A 11 -6.01 -38.05 -11.25
N GLY A 12 -6.85 -38.15 -12.30
CA GLY A 12 -7.32 -36.94 -13.00
C GLY A 12 -7.85 -35.90 -12.00
N LEU A 13 -7.66 -34.61 -12.30
CA LEU A 13 -8.04 -33.45 -11.44
C LEU A 13 -9.42 -33.63 -10.78
N TRP A 14 -10.37 -34.22 -11.49
CA TRP A 14 -11.70 -34.54 -10.98
C TRP A 14 -11.72 -35.54 -9.79
N GLN A 15 -10.83 -36.51 -9.81
CA GLN A 15 -10.76 -37.50 -8.72
C GLN A 15 -10.11 -36.89 -7.48
N GLU A 16 -9.12 -36.04 -7.64
CA GLU A 16 -8.51 -35.28 -6.54
C GLU A 16 -9.47 -34.26 -5.94
N MET A 17 -10.25 -33.56 -6.77
CA MET A 17 -11.31 -32.66 -6.31
C MET A 17 -12.38 -33.39 -5.50
N LYS A 18 -12.86 -34.55 -5.97
CA LYS A 18 -13.81 -35.36 -5.20
C LYS A 18 -13.26 -35.84 -3.85
N LYS A 19 -11.98 -36.13 -3.79
CA LYS A 19 -11.32 -36.58 -2.53
C LYS A 19 -11.19 -35.42 -1.53
N SER A 20 -11.05 -34.20 -2.02
CA SER A 20 -10.84 -32.98 -1.21
C SER A 20 -12.14 -32.18 -0.98
N ARG A 21 -13.31 -32.76 -1.24
CA ARG A 21 -14.62 -32.07 -1.12
C ARG A 21 -14.88 -31.41 0.24
N ILE A 22 -14.38 -32.02 1.32
CA ILE A 22 -14.50 -31.48 2.68
C ILE A 22 -13.72 -30.15 2.78
N SER A 23 -12.52 -30.08 2.21
CA SER A 23 -11.71 -28.84 2.19
C SER A 23 -12.41 -27.73 1.41
N TYR A 24 -13.07 -28.05 0.29
CA TYR A 24 -13.88 -27.08 -0.46
C TYR A 24 -15.07 -26.56 0.34
N LEU A 25 -15.71 -27.44 1.14
CA LEU A 25 -16.83 -27.04 1.99
C LEU A 25 -16.39 -26.01 3.05
N PHE A 26 -15.19 -26.18 3.63
CA PHE A 26 -14.64 -25.20 4.58
C PHE A 26 -14.25 -23.88 3.95
N ILE A 27 -13.82 -23.87 2.68
CA ILE A 27 -13.46 -22.68 1.94
C ILE A 27 -14.69 -21.97 1.36
N LEU A 28 -15.79 -22.71 1.13
CA LEU A 28 -16.99 -22.19 0.46
C LEU A 28 -17.57 -20.91 1.09
N PRO A 29 -17.71 -20.77 2.42
CA PRO A 29 -18.23 -19.53 3.02
C PRO A 29 -17.37 -18.31 2.66
N TYR A 30 -16.04 -18.46 2.73
CA TYR A 30 -15.11 -17.39 2.35
C TYR A 30 -15.23 -17.03 0.85
N VAL A 31 -15.21 -18.05 -0.02
CA VAL A 31 -15.32 -17.85 -1.47
C VAL A 31 -16.65 -17.21 -1.84
N ALA A 32 -17.75 -17.63 -1.20
CA ALA A 32 -19.08 -17.03 -1.44
C ALA A 32 -19.10 -15.54 -1.06
N LEU A 33 -18.60 -15.21 0.13
CA LEU A 33 -18.49 -13.81 0.57
C LEU A 33 -17.57 -12.99 -0.35
N PHE A 34 -16.42 -13.54 -0.71
CA PHE A 34 -15.50 -12.90 -1.65
C PHE A 34 -16.16 -12.65 -3.00
N PHE A 35 -16.89 -13.63 -3.53
CA PHE A 35 -17.59 -13.47 -4.81
C PHE A 35 -18.67 -12.40 -4.73
N ILE A 36 -19.50 -12.41 -3.67
CA ILE A 36 -20.61 -11.46 -3.50
C ILE A 36 -20.11 -10.03 -3.26
N PHE A 37 -19.10 -9.86 -2.41
CA PHE A 37 -18.66 -8.53 -1.97
C PHE A 37 -17.48 -7.95 -2.75
N VAL A 38 -16.74 -8.76 -3.49
CA VAL A 38 -15.59 -8.31 -4.28
C VAL A 38 -15.84 -8.52 -5.78
N VAL A 39 -16.08 -9.74 -6.21
CA VAL A 39 -16.16 -10.05 -7.65
C VAL A 39 -17.41 -9.44 -8.29
N LEU A 40 -18.56 -9.60 -7.67
CA LEU A 40 -19.82 -9.12 -8.20
C LEU A 40 -19.87 -7.59 -8.33
N PRO A 41 -19.51 -6.76 -7.30
CA PRO A 41 -19.45 -5.32 -7.45
C PRO A 41 -18.46 -4.85 -8.53
N VAL A 42 -17.30 -5.51 -8.66
CA VAL A 42 -16.35 -5.21 -9.73
C VAL A 42 -16.94 -5.49 -11.10
N ALA A 43 -17.59 -6.65 -11.27
CA ALA A 43 -18.25 -6.99 -12.53
C ALA A 43 -19.40 -6.01 -12.89
N VAL A 44 -20.23 -5.65 -11.91
CA VAL A 44 -21.29 -4.65 -12.08
C VAL A 44 -20.72 -3.29 -12.45
N SER A 45 -19.67 -2.83 -11.75
CA SER A 45 -19.00 -1.56 -12.06
C SER A 45 -18.42 -1.56 -13.48
N LEU A 46 -17.86 -2.69 -13.92
CA LEU A 46 -17.32 -2.83 -15.27
C LEU A 46 -18.42 -2.74 -16.34
N VAL A 47 -19.59 -3.32 -16.11
CA VAL A 47 -20.74 -3.17 -17.01
C VAL A 47 -21.26 -1.75 -17.00
N LEU A 48 -21.43 -1.15 -15.81
CA LEU A 48 -21.90 0.23 -15.66
C LEU A 48 -20.95 1.26 -16.25
N SER A 49 -19.65 0.96 -16.36
CA SER A 49 -18.66 1.87 -16.95
C SER A 49 -18.95 2.21 -18.44
N PHE A 50 -19.71 1.37 -19.13
CA PHE A 50 -20.17 1.60 -20.50
C PHE A 50 -21.53 2.30 -20.57
N THR A 51 -22.06 2.75 -19.44
CA THR A 51 -23.39 3.40 -19.35
C THR A 51 -23.29 4.77 -18.70
N SER A 52 -24.26 5.63 -18.97
CA SER A 52 -24.53 6.80 -18.12
C SER A 52 -25.45 6.36 -16.98
N PHE A 53 -24.93 6.37 -15.76
CA PHE A 53 -25.67 5.95 -14.57
C PHE A 53 -25.45 6.96 -13.43
N ASN A 54 -26.55 7.58 -12.99
CA ASN A 54 -26.55 8.59 -11.92
C ASN A 54 -27.35 8.17 -10.68
N VAL A 55 -27.69 6.89 -10.58
CA VAL A 55 -28.50 6.30 -9.50
C VAL A 55 -30.01 6.71 -9.56
N LEU A 56 -30.33 7.87 -10.09
CA LEU A 56 -31.71 8.39 -10.17
C LEU A 56 -32.44 7.91 -11.41
N GLU A 57 -31.70 7.64 -12.48
CA GLU A 57 -32.26 7.17 -13.76
C GLU A 57 -31.71 5.78 -14.11
N PRO A 58 -32.48 4.98 -14.87
CA PRO A 58 -31.96 3.70 -15.34
C PRO A 58 -30.73 3.88 -16.23
N PRO A 59 -29.78 2.95 -16.17
CA PRO A 59 -28.54 3.05 -16.93
C PRO A 59 -28.82 3.05 -18.43
N ARG A 60 -28.24 4.04 -19.14
CA ARG A 60 -28.32 4.15 -20.60
C ARG A 60 -26.96 3.82 -21.20
N PHE A 61 -26.94 2.95 -22.19
CA PHE A 61 -25.66 2.56 -22.83
C PHE A 61 -25.06 3.74 -23.60
N THR A 62 -23.82 4.08 -23.28
CA THR A 62 -23.04 5.19 -23.88
C THR A 62 -21.74 4.73 -24.53
N GLY A 63 -21.48 3.41 -24.55
CA GLY A 63 -20.26 2.86 -25.12
C GLY A 63 -19.00 3.36 -24.39
N LEU A 64 -18.04 3.87 -25.12
CA LEU A 64 -16.74 4.32 -24.60
C LEU A 64 -16.72 5.81 -24.19
N ALA A 65 -17.87 6.51 -24.18
CA ALA A 65 -17.90 7.95 -23.90
C ALA A 65 -17.32 8.32 -22.52
N ASN A 66 -17.53 7.50 -21.51
CA ASN A 66 -16.94 7.71 -20.19
C ASN A 66 -15.41 7.62 -20.22
N TYR A 67 -14.87 6.66 -20.95
CA TYR A 67 -13.42 6.47 -21.08
C TYR A 67 -12.76 7.60 -21.87
N THR A 68 -13.39 8.03 -22.98
CA THR A 68 -12.88 9.17 -23.75
C THR A 68 -12.92 10.46 -22.95
N ARG A 69 -13.97 10.68 -22.14
CA ARG A 69 -14.04 11.82 -21.23
C ARG A 69 -12.92 11.80 -20.19
N LEU A 70 -12.68 10.66 -19.53
CA LEU A 70 -11.63 10.50 -18.52
C LEU A 70 -10.23 10.74 -19.11
N LEU A 71 -9.95 10.13 -20.26
CA LEU A 71 -8.60 10.14 -20.82
C LEU A 71 -8.25 11.42 -21.56
N PHE A 72 -9.22 12.18 -22.09
CA PHE A 72 -8.93 13.34 -22.92
C PHE A 72 -9.51 14.67 -22.39
N ASN A 73 -10.53 14.62 -21.54
CA ASN A 73 -11.24 15.83 -21.14
C ASN A 73 -11.25 16.07 -19.62
N ASP A 74 -10.83 15.10 -18.80
CA ASP A 74 -10.82 15.22 -17.35
C ASP A 74 -9.40 15.50 -16.84
N SER A 75 -9.09 16.79 -16.67
CA SER A 75 -7.77 17.23 -16.17
C SER A 75 -7.49 16.76 -14.73
N VAL A 76 -8.53 16.58 -13.91
CA VAL A 76 -8.38 16.11 -12.53
C VAL A 76 -7.99 14.64 -12.52
N PHE A 77 -8.64 13.83 -13.35
CA PHE A 77 -8.28 12.43 -13.52
C PHE A 77 -6.85 12.26 -14.04
N LEU A 78 -6.48 13.01 -15.09
CA LEU A 78 -5.13 12.94 -15.67
C LEU A 78 -4.05 13.37 -14.65
N LYS A 79 -4.33 14.40 -13.85
CA LYS A 79 -3.43 14.80 -12.76
C LYS A 79 -3.34 13.71 -11.67
N GLY A 80 -4.46 13.07 -11.34
CA GLY A 80 -4.48 11.92 -10.42
C GLY A 80 -3.63 10.76 -10.91
N VAL A 81 -3.74 10.41 -12.19
CA VAL A 81 -2.90 9.37 -12.83
C VAL A 81 -1.42 9.75 -12.77
N GLN A 82 -1.08 10.98 -13.13
CA GLN A 82 0.30 11.48 -13.04
C GLN A 82 0.86 11.36 -11.62
N ASN A 83 0.12 11.83 -10.62
CA ASN A 83 0.53 11.74 -9.22
C ASN A 83 0.69 10.28 -8.76
N THR A 84 -0.22 9.40 -9.19
CA THR A 84 -0.14 7.96 -8.87
C THR A 84 1.12 7.32 -9.46
N ILE A 85 1.46 7.66 -10.70
CA ILE A 85 2.69 7.16 -11.34
C ILE A 85 3.93 7.66 -10.58
N ILE A 86 3.99 8.96 -10.26
CA ILE A 86 5.10 9.53 -9.50
C ILE A 86 5.24 8.83 -8.14
N LEU A 87 4.13 8.70 -7.40
CA LEU A 87 4.13 8.02 -6.10
C LEU A 87 4.58 6.57 -6.23
N SER A 88 4.09 5.83 -7.22
CA SER A 88 4.44 4.42 -7.42
C SER A 88 5.93 4.23 -7.74
N VAL A 89 6.47 5.07 -8.63
CA VAL A 89 7.88 5.01 -9.05
C VAL A 89 8.82 5.42 -7.91
N VAL A 90 8.42 6.39 -7.08
CA VAL A 90 9.26 6.86 -5.99
C VAL A 90 9.11 5.97 -4.74
N LEU A 91 7.86 5.66 -4.35
CA LEU A 91 7.60 4.91 -3.12
C LEU A 91 7.94 3.42 -3.26
N GLY A 92 7.69 2.80 -4.41
CA GLY A 92 7.98 1.39 -4.63
C GLY A 92 9.47 1.08 -4.41
N PRO A 93 10.35 1.54 -5.28
CA PRO A 93 11.79 1.32 -5.13
C PRO A 93 12.36 2.01 -3.88
N GLY A 94 11.89 3.23 -3.56
CA GLY A 94 12.38 4.01 -2.42
C GLY A 94 12.15 3.30 -1.08
N SER A 95 10.94 2.80 -0.83
CA SER A 95 10.63 2.06 0.40
C SER A 95 11.40 0.74 0.49
N TYR A 96 11.51 0.01 -0.63
CA TYR A 96 12.31 -1.22 -0.69
C TYR A 96 13.78 -0.97 -0.30
N LEU A 97 14.41 0.03 -0.93
CA LEU A 97 15.80 0.39 -0.67
C LEU A 97 16.00 0.87 0.77
N LEU A 98 15.11 1.72 1.28
CA LEU A 98 15.16 2.18 2.68
C LEU A 98 15.00 1.03 3.67
N CYS A 99 14.04 0.15 3.45
CA CYS A 99 13.85 -1.03 4.31
C CYS A 99 15.10 -1.92 4.32
N MET A 100 15.68 -2.17 3.14
CA MET A 100 16.88 -2.98 3.00
C MET A 100 18.08 -2.32 3.70
N LEU A 101 18.32 -1.02 3.47
CA LEU A 101 19.41 -0.27 4.08
C LEU A 101 19.29 -0.23 5.60
N PHE A 102 18.13 0.12 6.14
CA PHE A 102 17.92 0.14 7.59
C PHE A 102 18.04 -1.26 8.21
N ALA A 103 17.51 -2.28 7.56
CA ALA A 103 17.64 -3.65 8.03
C ALA A 103 19.11 -4.09 8.05
N TRP A 104 19.90 -3.71 7.03
CA TRP A 104 21.32 -4.00 6.98
C TRP A 104 22.07 -3.31 8.12
N PHE A 105 21.93 -1.99 8.29
CA PHE A 105 22.57 -1.27 9.38
C PHE A 105 22.19 -1.81 10.76
N ILE A 106 20.90 -2.12 10.96
CA ILE A 106 20.41 -2.63 12.24
C ILE A 106 20.91 -4.07 12.48
N ASN A 107 21.08 -4.87 11.42
CA ASN A 107 21.62 -6.23 11.55
C ASN A 107 23.06 -6.26 12.09
N GLU A 108 23.86 -5.22 11.85
CA GLU A 108 25.22 -5.09 12.38
C GLU A 108 25.25 -4.76 13.88
N LEU A 109 24.14 -4.35 14.48
CA LEU A 109 24.05 -4.00 15.88
C LEU A 109 24.07 -5.25 16.78
N LYS A 110 24.55 -5.06 18.02
CA LYS A 110 24.46 -6.10 19.07
C LYS A 110 22.99 -6.49 19.32
N PRO A 111 22.67 -7.73 19.71
CA PRO A 111 21.29 -8.23 19.79
C PRO A 111 20.32 -7.35 20.59
N LYS A 112 20.75 -6.80 21.73
CA LYS A 112 19.92 -5.93 22.57
C LYS A 112 19.61 -4.59 21.88
N MET A 113 20.64 -3.98 21.27
CA MET A 113 20.47 -2.72 20.53
C MET A 113 19.63 -2.92 19.27
N ARG A 114 19.84 -4.04 18.57
CA ARG A 114 19.03 -4.43 17.41
C ARG A 114 17.54 -4.50 17.78
N ALA A 115 17.19 -5.22 18.85
CA ALA A 115 15.83 -5.35 19.29
C ALA A 115 15.20 -3.98 19.63
N PHE A 116 15.92 -3.12 20.35
CA PHE A 116 15.45 -1.78 20.71
C PHE A 116 15.23 -0.88 19.50
N VAL A 117 16.22 -0.81 18.60
CA VAL A 117 16.12 0.01 17.38
C VAL A 117 15.02 -0.53 16.45
N THR A 118 14.90 -1.85 16.30
CA THR A 118 13.82 -2.47 15.54
C THR A 118 12.45 -2.07 16.08
N LEU A 119 12.26 -2.04 17.41
CA LEU A 119 11.03 -1.60 18.03
C LEU A 119 10.69 -0.14 17.69
N ILE A 120 11.68 0.76 17.73
CA ILE A 120 11.49 2.19 17.38
C ILE A 120 11.03 2.35 15.93
N PHE A 121 11.67 1.64 14.99
CA PHE A 121 11.30 1.71 13.58
C PHE A 121 9.98 1.02 13.26
N TYR A 122 9.60 0.01 14.06
CA TYR A 122 8.33 -0.70 13.90
C TYR A 122 7.15 0.03 14.55
N ALA A 123 7.38 0.79 15.62
CA ALA A 123 6.33 1.48 16.38
C ALA A 123 5.38 2.35 15.51
N PRO A 124 5.87 3.14 14.53
CA PRO A 124 5.00 3.91 13.66
C PRO A 124 3.98 3.08 12.89
N SER A 125 4.35 1.89 12.46
CA SER A 125 3.46 1.02 11.66
C SER A 125 2.31 0.39 12.45
N ILE A 126 2.44 0.31 13.77
CA ILE A 126 1.39 -0.20 14.68
C ILE A 126 0.41 0.93 15.05
N SER A 127 0.84 2.18 14.97
CA SER A 127 0.01 3.33 15.34
C SER A 127 -1.01 3.59 14.23
N GLY A 128 -2.30 3.33 14.51
CA GLY A 128 -3.39 3.60 13.55
C GLY A 128 -3.54 5.08 13.16
N ASN A 129 -2.97 5.99 13.95
CA ASN A 129 -3.13 7.44 13.80
C ASN A 129 -1.84 8.18 13.41
N ILE A 130 -0.85 7.48 12.89
CA ILE A 130 0.46 8.09 12.56
C ILE A 130 0.33 9.29 11.61
N TYR A 131 -0.59 9.23 10.66
CA TYR A 131 -0.80 10.31 9.70
C TYR A 131 -1.38 11.57 10.34
N LEU A 132 -2.13 11.46 11.45
CA LEU A 132 -2.62 12.63 12.21
C LEU A 132 -1.47 13.43 12.83
N ILE A 133 -0.41 12.75 13.28
CA ILE A 133 0.79 13.41 13.81
C ILE A 133 1.42 14.28 12.72
N TRP A 134 1.55 13.74 11.51
CA TRP A 134 2.10 14.49 10.38
C TRP A 134 1.19 15.63 9.91
N GLN A 135 -0.13 15.45 10.00
CA GLN A 135 -1.08 16.52 9.72
C GLN A 135 -0.90 17.70 10.67
N VAL A 136 -0.69 17.44 11.98
CA VAL A 136 -0.38 18.49 12.96
C VAL A 136 1.00 19.10 12.72
N MET A 137 1.99 18.28 12.38
CA MET A 137 3.35 18.74 12.06
C MET A 137 3.37 19.75 10.92
N PHE A 138 2.64 19.46 9.83
CA PHE A 138 2.55 20.28 8.62
C PHE A 138 1.29 21.16 8.56
N SER A 139 0.66 21.44 9.71
CA SER A 139 -0.49 22.35 9.76
C SER A 139 -0.11 23.72 9.15
N GLY A 140 -1.05 24.29 8.36
CA GLY A 140 -0.85 25.55 7.66
C GLY A 140 -1.00 26.79 8.55
N ASP A 141 -1.17 26.64 9.84
CA ASP A 141 -1.28 27.74 10.82
C ASP A 141 0.04 28.02 11.55
N GLU A 142 0.03 29.03 12.41
CA GLU A 142 1.20 29.40 13.22
C GLU A 142 1.54 28.36 14.29
N TYR A 143 0.60 27.47 14.63
CA TYR A 143 0.77 26.42 15.62
C TYR A 143 1.33 25.14 15.02
N GLY A 144 1.34 25.01 13.70
CA GLY A 144 2.02 23.91 13.01
C GLY A 144 3.49 23.84 13.40
N TYR A 145 3.96 22.68 13.83
CA TYR A 145 5.34 22.54 14.34
C TYR A 145 6.39 22.99 13.33
N VAL A 146 6.24 22.65 12.06
CA VAL A 146 7.17 23.05 10.99
C VAL A 146 7.13 24.55 10.77
N ASN A 147 5.94 25.15 10.68
CA ASN A 147 5.79 26.61 10.53
C ASN A 147 6.36 27.36 11.74
N SER A 148 6.05 26.91 12.96
CA SER A 148 6.58 27.51 14.18
C SER A 148 8.12 27.46 14.23
N LEU A 149 8.72 26.34 13.82
CA LEU A 149 10.18 26.18 13.74
C LEU A 149 10.78 27.15 12.71
N LEU A 150 10.24 27.16 11.48
CA LEU A 150 10.72 28.02 10.41
C LEU A 150 10.59 29.53 10.74
N THR A 151 9.50 29.92 11.41
CA THR A 151 9.30 31.30 11.88
C THR A 151 10.30 31.67 12.97
N LYS A 152 10.55 30.79 13.94
CA LYS A 152 11.56 31.02 14.98
C LYS A 152 12.99 31.13 14.43
N MET A 153 13.26 30.43 13.35
CA MET A 153 14.55 30.51 12.63
C MET A 153 14.64 31.73 11.69
N ASN A 154 13.60 32.58 11.63
CA ASN A 154 13.47 33.70 10.71
C ASN A 154 13.60 33.33 9.21
N LEU A 155 13.27 32.09 8.85
CA LEU A 155 13.29 31.60 7.48
C LEU A 155 12.02 31.97 6.70
N ILE A 156 10.91 32.16 7.40
CA ILE A 156 9.62 32.57 6.85
C ILE A 156 9.01 33.69 7.70
N GLN A 157 8.26 34.58 7.06
CA GLN A 157 7.51 35.65 7.72
C GLN A 157 6.04 35.34 7.91
N LYS A 158 5.50 34.40 7.13
CA LYS A 158 4.09 33.97 7.19
C LYS A 158 4.02 32.43 7.13
N PRO A 159 3.06 31.82 7.81
CA PRO A 159 2.86 30.38 7.74
C PRO A 159 2.61 29.87 6.31
N ILE A 160 3.22 28.74 5.98
CA ILE A 160 3.07 28.08 4.69
C ILE A 160 1.94 27.07 4.77
N GLN A 161 1.04 27.08 3.80
CA GLN A 161 -0.07 26.13 3.67
C GLN A 161 0.40 24.82 3.05
N PHE A 162 1.18 24.03 3.80
CA PHE A 162 1.88 22.84 3.29
C PHE A 162 0.94 21.79 2.68
N LEU A 163 -0.19 21.50 3.35
CA LEU A 163 -1.12 20.45 2.94
C LEU A 163 -2.20 20.91 1.97
N GLN A 164 -2.31 22.21 1.73
CA GLN A 164 -3.27 22.81 0.81
C GLN A 164 -2.62 23.32 -0.48
N ASN A 165 -1.29 23.41 -0.51
CA ASN A 165 -0.56 23.83 -1.68
C ASN A 165 -0.11 22.62 -2.52
N THR A 166 -0.46 22.62 -3.80
CA THR A 166 -0.15 21.56 -4.76
C THR A 166 1.34 21.33 -4.96
N GLU A 167 2.17 22.32 -4.68
CA GLU A 167 3.64 22.23 -4.81
C GLU A 167 4.26 21.44 -3.64
N TYR A 168 3.70 21.57 -2.43
CA TYR A 168 4.28 20.96 -1.22
C TYR A 168 3.65 19.64 -0.85
N ILE A 169 2.36 19.43 -1.15
CA ILE A 169 1.63 18.23 -0.68
C ILE A 169 2.24 16.93 -1.20
N LEU A 170 2.60 16.86 -2.47
CA LEU A 170 3.14 15.63 -3.06
C LEU A 170 4.51 15.24 -2.47
N PRO A 171 5.50 16.15 -2.38
CA PRO A 171 6.76 15.90 -1.68
C PRO A 171 6.57 15.48 -0.21
N ILE A 172 5.66 16.12 0.52
CA ILE A 172 5.38 15.78 1.91
C ILE A 172 4.80 14.37 2.03
N VAL A 173 3.83 14.03 1.19
CA VAL A 173 3.26 12.68 1.15
C VAL A 173 4.34 11.64 0.86
N ILE A 174 5.27 11.92 -0.06
CA ILE A 174 6.39 11.03 -0.37
C ILE A 174 7.27 10.82 0.87
N VAL A 175 7.73 11.90 1.50
CA VAL A 175 8.61 11.84 2.67
C VAL A 175 7.95 11.09 3.82
N VAL A 176 6.71 11.43 4.14
CA VAL A 176 5.94 10.78 5.22
C VAL A 176 5.72 9.30 4.91
N SER A 177 5.34 8.96 3.68
CA SER A 177 5.12 7.57 3.27
C SER A 177 6.40 6.74 3.31
N LEU A 178 7.54 7.29 2.88
CA LEU A 178 8.84 6.65 2.98
C LEU A 178 9.27 6.45 4.44
N TRP A 179 8.96 7.40 5.33
CA TRP A 179 9.26 7.27 6.75
C TRP A 179 8.38 6.22 7.45
N VAL A 180 7.12 6.08 7.05
CA VAL A 180 6.21 5.06 7.60
C VAL A 180 6.47 3.66 7.01
N SER A 181 7.04 3.59 5.80
CA SER A 181 7.20 2.35 5.04
C SER A 181 8.06 1.25 5.72
N PRO A 182 9.09 1.54 6.56
CA PRO A 182 9.88 0.52 7.24
C PRO A 182 9.12 -0.35 8.26
N GLY A 183 7.79 -0.39 8.23
CA GLY A 183 6.96 -1.18 9.11
C GLY A 183 7.16 -2.70 9.01
N THR A 184 6.16 -3.42 8.52
CA THR A 184 6.18 -4.89 8.44
C THR A 184 7.22 -5.45 7.45
N SER A 185 7.44 -4.76 6.33
CA SER A 185 8.41 -5.17 5.30
C SER A 185 9.85 -5.20 5.82
N PHE A 186 10.20 -4.27 6.69
CA PHE A 186 11.50 -4.17 7.32
C PHE A 186 11.86 -5.41 8.16
N LEU A 187 10.88 -5.99 8.89
CA LEU A 187 11.09 -7.21 9.67
C LEU A 187 11.46 -8.41 8.79
N SER A 188 10.89 -8.48 7.59
CA SER A 188 11.21 -9.53 6.61
C SER A 188 12.66 -9.45 6.15
N PHE A 189 13.19 -8.23 5.93
CA PHE A 189 14.61 -8.04 5.59
C PHE A 189 15.53 -8.42 6.75
N ILE A 190 15.20 -8.05 8.00
CA ILE A 190 15.99 -8.45 9.18
C ILE A 190 16.02 -9.97 9.30
N ALA A 191 14.87 -10.64 9.16
CA ALA A 191 14.80 -12.09 9.20
C ALA A 191 15.64 -12.74 8.07
N GLY A 192 15.58 -12.17 6.86
CA GLY A 192 16.39 -12.61 5.73
C GLY A 192 17.89 -12.51 6.01
N PHE A 193 18.36 -11.36 6.50
CA PHE A 193 19.78 -11.18 6.86
C PHE A 193 20.26 -12.09 7.99
N GLN A 194 19.39 -12.43 8.93
CA GLN A 194 19.73 -13.36 10.01
C GLN A 194 19.73 -14.84 9.56
N GLY A 195 19.03 -15.16 8.47
CA GLY A 195 18.98 -16.50 7.89
C GLY A 195 20.17 -16.83 6.98
N VAL A 196 20.99 -15.85 6.61
CA VAL A 196 22.19 -16.07 5.79
C VAL A 196 23.33 -16.50 6.72
N ASP A 197 23.86 -17.71 6.50
CA ASP A 197 25.04 -18.22 7.23
C ASP A 197 26.22 -17.29 7.02
N LYS A 198 26.81 -16.84 8.10
CA LYS A 198 28.08 -16.09 8.10
C LYS A 198 29.23 -17.12 8.03
N THR A 199 29.43 -17.72 6.84
CA THR A 199 30.68 -18.49 6.59
C THR A 199 31.82 -17.56 6.34
#